data_bce70140576d439a486b7adbb7985559
#
_entry.id   bce70140576d439a486b7adbb7985559
#
_cell.length_a   1.000
_cell.length_b   1.000
_cell.length_c   1.000
_cell.angle_alpha   90.00
_cell.angle_beta   90.00
_cell.angle_gamma   90.00
#
_symmetry.space_group_name_H-M   'P 1'
#
loop_
_entity.id
_entity.type
_entity.pdbx_description
1 polymer ?
#
loop_
_entity_poly.entity_id
_entity_poly.type
_entity_poly.pdbx_seq_one_letter_code
_entity_poly.pdbx_strand_id
1 'polypeptide(L)'
;ICYDVRFPSLYRALAEAGATFLAVPSAFTKKTGEAHWHTLLRARAIENGCFVFAAAQTGLHENKRETFGHSLIIDPWGVVLADGGTDTGVVLATIDPAKVETARKSIPSLQHGRRFSVLDTQGAPDRLQVVRGSA
;
A
#
# COMPACT_ATOMS: atom_id res chain seq x y z
N ILE A 1 -5.36 4.57 -9.66
CA ILE A 1 -4.74 3.56 -10.55
C ILE A 1 -3.25 3.89 -10.67
N CYS A 2 -2.38 2.88 -10.58
CA CYS A 2 -0.94 3.00 -10.72
C CYS A 2 -0.32 4.01 -9.72
N TYR A 3 -0.19 5.27 -10.09
CA TYR A 3 0.39 6.32 -9.25
C TYR A 3 -0.34 6.49 -7.92
N ASP A 4 -1.63 6.18 -7.86
CA ASP A 4 -2.46 6.29 -6.65
C ASP A 4 -1.93 5.47 -5.47
N VAL A 5 -1.14 4.41 -5.72
CA VAL A 5 -0.50 3.63 -4.64
C VAL A 5 0.38 4.50 -3.73
N ARG A 6 0.79 5.69 -4.20
CA ARG A 6 1.61 6.65 -3.44
C ARG A 6 0.81 7.52 -2.47
N PHE A 7 -0.52 7.45 -2.51
CA PHE A 7 -1.40 8.25 -1.65
C PHE A 7 -2.04 7.40 -0.55
N PRO A 8 -1.42 7.26 0.63
CA PRO A 8 -1.93 6.40 1.71
C PRO A 8 -3.32 6.82 2.17
N SER A 9 -3.65 8.11 2.14
CA SER A 9 -4.95 8.62 2.55
C SER A 9 -6.11 8.11 1.70
N LEU A 10 -5.90 7.88 0.40
CA LEU A 10 -6.91 7.27 -0.47
C LEU A 10 -7.28 5.87 0.00
N TYR A 11 -6.29 5.02 0.25
CA TYR A 11 -6.50 3.64 0.69
C TYR A 11 -7.08 3.58 2.09
N ARG A 12 -6.68 4.51 2.96
CA ARG A 12 -7.26 4.67 4.28
C ARG A 12 -8.75 4.98 4.18
N ALA A 13 -9.15 5.94 3.37
CA ALA A 13 -10.54 6.30 3.17
C ALA A 13 -11.37 5.13 2.60
N LEU A 14 -10.82 4.37 1.65
CA LEU A 14 -11.48 3.16 1.13
C LEU A 14 -11.70 2.12 2.22
N ALA A 15 -10.71 1.85 3.05
CA ALA A 15 -10.82 0.89 4.15
C ALA A 15 -11.81 1.34 5.22
N GLU A 16 -11.85 2.63 5.56
CA GLU A 16 -12.83 3.24 6.47
C GLU A 16 -14.25 3.17 5.90
N ALA A 17 -14.40 3.24 4.57
CA ALA A 17 -15.66 3.01 3.86
C ALA A 17 -16.06 1.54 3.75
N GLY A 18 -15.28 0.61 4.34
CA GLY A 18 -15.60 -0.81 4.42
C GLY A 18 -14.89 -1.71 3.41
N ALA A 19 -13.96 -1.19 2.60
CA ALA A 19 -13.20 -2.03 1.70
C ALA A 19 -12.36 -3.07 2.47
N THR A 20 -12.39 -4.31 1.99
CA THR A 20 -11.60 -5.44 2.50
C THR A 20 -10.59 -5.91 1.45
N PHE A 21 -10.81 -5.55 0.18
CA PHE A 21 -9.97 -5.87 -0.97
C PHE A 21 -9.64 -4.57 -1.71
N LEU A 22 -8.38 -4.39 -2.05
CA LEU A 22 -7.86 -3.22 -2.74
C LEU A 22 -7.27 -3.65 -4.08
N ALA A 23 -7.83 -3.16 -5.18
CA ALA A 23 -7.32 -3.41 -6.53
C ALA A 23 -6.36 -2.29 -6.94
N VAL A 24 -5.15 -2.65 -7.40
CA VAL A 24 -4.10 -1.70 -7.78
C VAL A 24 -3.52 -2.06 -9.16
N PRO A 25 -4.30 -1.92 -10.24
CA PRO A 25 -3.79 -2.16 -11.59
C PRO A 25 -2.74 -1.10 -11.95
N SER A 26 -1.63 -1.52 -12.56
CA SER A 26 -0.47 -0.65 -12.71
C SER A 26 0.41 -0.98 -13.93
N ALA A 27 1.16 0.02 -14.34
CA ALA A 27 2.26 -0.06 -15.28
C ALA A 27 3.48 0.69 -14.71
N PHE A 28 3.99 0.22 -13.55
CA PHE A 28 5.17 0.81 -12.91
C PHE A 28 6.38 0.68 -13.81
N THR A 29 7.17 1.75 -13.93
CA THR A 29 8.46 1.65 -14.62
C THR A 29 9.40 0.74 -13.83
N LYS A 30 10.29 0.04 -14.51
CA LYS A 30 11.23 -0.90 -13.90
C LYS A 30 11.99 -0.27 -12.73
N LYS A 31 12.62 0.89 -12.94
CA LYS A 31 13.40 1.60 -11.91
C LYS A 31 12.61 1.87 -10.63
N THR A 32 11.40 2.38 -10.75
CA THR A 32 10.57 2.67 -9.57
C THR A 32 9.89 1.42 -9.02
N GLY A 33 9.65 0.43 -9.86
CA GLY A 33 9.11 -0.86 -9.46
C GLY A 33 10.06 -1.62 -8.54
N GLU A 34 11.32 -1.75 -8.95
CA GLU A 34 12.38 -2.39 -8.15
C GLU A 34 12.50 -1.76 -6.75
N ALA A 35 12.43 -0.44 -6.66
CA ALA A 35 12.60 0.27 -5.40
C ALA A 35 11.34 0.33 -4.53
N HIS A 36 10.15 0.43 -5.12
CA HIS A 36 8.96 0.86 -4.38
C HIS A 36 7.78 -0.11 -4.43
N TRP A 37 7.64 -0.94 -5.48
CA TRP A 37 6.41 -1.68 -5.76
C TRP A 37 5.96 -2.57 -4.61
N HIS A 38 6.79 -3.52 -4.23
CA HIS A 38 6.49 -4.44 -3.13
C HIS A 38 6.29 -3.72 -1.80
N THR A 39 7.15 -2.74 -1.50
CA THR A 39 7.09 -1.98 -0.26
C THR A 39 5.78 -1.22 -0.13
N LEU A 40 5.38 -0.49 -1.17
CA LEU A 40 4.15 0.31 -1.14
C LEU A 40 2.90 -0.56 -1.05
N LEU A 41 2.82 -1.64 -1.83
CA LEU A 41 1.65 -2.53 -1.80
C LEU A 41 1.50 -3.24 -0.46
N ARG A 42 2.60 -3.70 0.12
CA ARG A 42 2.61 -4.28 1.47
C ARG A 42 2.18 -3.25 2.52
N ALA A 43 2.66 -2.01 2.40
CA ALA A 43 2.23 -0.93 3.29
C ALA A 43 0.72 -0.71 3.20
N ARG A 44 0.14 -0.66 1.98
CA ARG A 44 -1.32 -0.50 1.81
C ARG A 44 -2.11 -1.66 2.42
N ALA A 45 -1.61 -2.89 2.32
CA ALA A 45 -2.23 -4.04 2.98
C ALA A 45 -2.19 -3.91 4.51
N ILE A 46 -1.02 -3.66 5.08
CA ILE A 46 -0.78 -3.61 6.52
C ILE A 46 -1.54 -2.45 7.19
N GLU A 47 -1.40 -1.24 6.67
CA GLU A 47 -2.01 -0.02 7.23
C GLU A 47 -3.54 -0.11 7.33
N ASN A 48 -4.16 -0.86 6.42
CA ASN A 48 -5.61 -0.90 6.25
C ASN A 48 -6.22 -2.25 6.63
N GLY A 49 -5.40 -3.26 6.92
CA GLY A 49 -5.87 -4.62 7.17
C GLY A 49 -6.70 -5.15 6.00
N CYS A 50 -6.22 -4.99 4.76
CA CYS A 50 -6.90 -5.37 3.53
C CYS A 50 -6.05 -6.34 2.71
N PHE A 51 -6.70 -7.19 1.92
CA PHE A 51 -6.02 -7.84 0.80
C PHE A 51 -5.69 -6.82 -0.28
N VAL A 52 -4.57 -7.01 -0.97
CA VAL A 52 -4.19 -6.22 -2.14
C VAL A 52 -4.03 -7.14 -3.35
N PHE A 53 -4.70 -6.78 -4.45
CA PHE A 53 -4.58 -7.43 -5.76
C PHE A 53 -4.01 -6.42 -6.73
N ALA A 54 -2.77 -6.63 -7.14
CA ALA A 54 -2.03 -5.69 -7.97
C ALA A 54 -1.67 -6.33 -9.30
N ALA A 55 -2.54 -6.18 -10.30
CA ALA A 55 -2.25 -6.58 -11.67
C ALA A 55 -1.26 -5.58 -12.30
N ALA A 56 -0.10 -6.06 -12.75
CA ALA A 56 0.98 -5.22 -13.24
C ALA A 56 1.40 -5.60 -14.66
N GLN A 57 1.52 -4.60 -15.52
CA GLN A 57 2.11 -4.78 -16.84
C GLN A 57 3.61 -5.06 -16.72
N THR A 58 4.12 -5.93 -17.58
CA THR A 58 5.52 -6.33 -17.63
C THR A 58 6.13 -6.15 -19.01
N GLY A 59 7.44 -6.09 -19.07
CA GLY A 59 8.24 -6.15 -20.29
C GLY A 59 8.54 -4.81 -20.95
N LEU A 60 9.13 -4.89 -22.12
CA LEU A 60 9.49 -3.74 -22.95
C LEU A 60 8.37 -3.43 -23.92
N HIS A 61 7.87 -2.19 -23.88
CA HIS A 61 6.79 -1.72 -24.74
C HIS A 61 7.32 -1.01 -25.99
N GLU A 62 6.46 -0.85 -27.03
CA GLU A 62 6.83 -0.25 -28.31
C GLU A 62 7.49 1.14 -28.21
N ASN A 63 7.10 1.92 -27.20
CA ASN A 63 7.68 3.24 -26.88
C ASN A 63 9.00 3.16 -26.11
N LYS A 64 9.64 2.00 -26.05
CA LYS A 64 10.88 1.70 -25.31
C LYS A 64 10.77 1.84 -23.79
N ARG A 65 9.56 1.98 -23.27
CA ARG A 65 9.32 1.97 -21.82
C ARG A 65 9.35 0.53 -21.31
N GLU A 66 10.12 0.27 -20.29
CA GLU A 66 10.16 -1.01 -19.58
C GLU A 66 9.30 -0.93 -18.32
N THR A 67 8.39 -1.89 -18.13
CA THR A 67 7.57 -2.02 -16.92
C THR A 67 8.05 -3.19 -16.07
N PHE A 68 7.82 -3.04 -14.76
CA PHE A 68 8.44 -3.88 -13.74
C PHE A 68 7.83 -5.28 -13.66
N GLY A 69 6.54 -5.42 -14.00
CA GLY A 69 5.83 -6.66 -13.77
C GLY A 69 5.46 -6.85 -12.30
N HIS A 70 5.64 -8.08 -11.80
CA HIS A 70 5.35 -8.48 -10.44
C HIS A 70 3.89 -8.21 -10.06
N SER A 71 2.94 -8.83 -10.79
CA SER A 71 1.56 -8.90 -10.34
C SER A 71 1.52 -9.59 -8.98
N LEU A 72 0.94 -8.94 -7.96
CA LEU A 72 1.00 -9.39 -6.57
C LEU A 72 -0.38 -9.66 -5.98
N ILE A 73 -0.45 -10.69 -5.14
CA ILE A 73 -1.55 -10.91 -4.20
C ILE A 73 -0.95 -10.87 -2.80
N ILE A 74 -1.46 -9.97 -1.95
CA ILE A 74 -0.92 -9.70 -0.61
C ILE A 74 -2.05 -9.82 0.40
N ASP A 75 -1.79 -10.48 1.53
CA ASP A 75 -2.76 -10.63 2.60
C ASP A 75 -2.78 -9.40 3.54
N PRO A 76 -3.80 -9.28 4.43
CA PRO A 76 -3.93 -8.15 5.35
C PRO A 76 -2.77 -7.97 6.33
N TRP A 77 -1.91 -8.98 6.49
CA TRP A 77 -0.71 -8.92 7.34
C TRP A 77 0.54 -8.47 6.56
N GLY A 78 0.40 -8.24 5.25
CA GLY A 78 1.48 -7.85 4.36
C GLY A 78 2.31 -9.02 3.83
N VAL A 79 1.83 -10.26 3.98
CA VAL A 79 2.47 -11.44 3.38
C VAL A 79 2.15 -11.48 1.89
N VAL A 80 3.17 -11.57 1.06
CA VAL A 80 3.01 -11.80 -0.38
C VAL A 80 2.60 -13.27 -0.57
N LEU A 81 1.35 -13.49 -0.96
CA LEU A 81 0.79 -14.82 -1.21
C LEU A 81 1.17 -15.37 -2.58
N ALA A 82 1.31 -14.48 -3.56
CA ALA A 82 1.74 -14.83 -4.90
C ALA A 82 2.41 -13.62 -5.58
N ASP A 83 3.44 -13.90 -6.37
CA ASP A 83 4.19 -12.94 -7.19
C ASP A 83 4.36 -13.53 -8.60
N GLY A 84 3.88 -12.82 -9.61
CA GLY A 84 3.95 -13.24 -11.01
C GLY A 84 5.30 -13.01 -11.67
N GLY A 85 6.26 -12.40 -10.99
CA GLY A 85 7.56 -12.08 -11.57
C GLY A 85 7.45 -11.16 -12.79
N THR A 86 8.34 -11.40 -13.75
CA THR A 86 8.44 -10.58 -14.96
C THR A 86 7.80 -11.21 -16.21
N ASP A 87 7.21 -12.38 -16.08
CA ASP A 87 6.60 -13.07 -17.21
C ASP A 87 5.12 -12.68 -17.37
N THR A 88 4.63 -12.80 -18.59
CA THR A 88 3.19 -12.65 -18.88
C THR A 88 2.45 -13.89 -18.44
N GLY A 89 1.41 -13.72 -17.61
CA GLY A 89 0.65 -14.88 -17.12
C GLY A 89 -0.46 -14.51 -16.16
N VAL A 90 -0.99 -15.54 -15.51
CA VAL A 90 -2.04 -15.43 -14.48
C VAL A 90 -1.44 -15.77 -13.13
N VAL A 91 -1.73 -14.94 -12.13
CA VAL A 91 -1.30 -15.13 -10.74
C VAL A 91 -2.49 -15.57 -9.91
N LEU A 92 -2.35 -16.67 -9.19
CA LEU A 92 -3.41 -17.26 -8.37
C LEU A 92 -2.93 -17.45 -6.93
N ALA A 93 -3.81 -17.21 -5.96
CA ALA A 93 -3.61 -17.56 -4.56
C ALA A 93 -4.92 -17.96 -3.91
N THR A 94 -4.86 -18.87 -2.96
CA THR A 94 -5.99 -19.14 -2.06
C THR A 94 -6.02 -18.06 -0.98
N ILE A 95 -7.16 -17.44 -0.79
CA ILE A 95 -7.37 -16.41 0.23
C ILE A 95 -8.41 -16.85 1.24
N ASP A 96 -8.23 -16.42 2.49
CA ASP A 96 -9.21 -16.54 3.56
C ASP A 96 -9.69 -15.14 3.96
N PRO A 97 -10.92 -14.73 3.60
CA PRO A 97 -11.45 -13.40 3.93
C PRO A 97 -11.48 -13.10 5.42
N ALA A 98 -11.54 -14.12 6.30
CA ALA A 98 -11.54 -13.95 7.75
C ALA A 98 -10.22 -13.33 8.28
N LYS A 99 -9.15 -13.41 7.51
CA LYS A 99 -7.88 -12.74 7.83
C LYS A 99 -7.99 -11.22 7.95
N VAL A 100 -8.94 -10.59 7.24
CA VAL A 100 -9.19 -9.14 7.36
C VAL A 100 -9.63 -8.80 8.77
N GLU A 101 -10.63 -9.52 9.28
CA GLU A 101 -11.14 -9.30 10.63
C GLU A 101 -10.06 -9.59 11.67
N THR A 102 -9.33 -10.69 11.51
CA THR A 102 -8.24 -11.07 12.40
C THR A 102 -7.15 -10.01 12.46
N ALA A 103 -6.70 -9.50 11.31
CA ALA A 103 -5.69 -8.44 11.25
C ALA A 103 -6.17 -7.14 11.91
N ARG A 104 -7.41 -6.72 11.61
CA ARG A 104 -8.01 -5.50 12.17
C ARG A 104 -8.28 -5.60 13.67
N LYS A 105 -8.60 -6.78 14.20
CA LYS A 105 -8.70 -7.01 15.65
C LYS A 105 -7.34 -6.98 16.34
N SER A 106 -6.31 -7.55 15.71
CA SER A 106 -4.96 -7.57 16.26
C SER A 106 -4.32 -6.18 16.29
N ILE A 107 -4.53 -5.39 15.24
CA ILE A 107 -4.04 -4.01 15.13
C ILE A 107 -5.17 -3.10 14.64
N PRO A 108 -6.00 -2.55 15.57
CA PRO A 108 -7.18 -1.78 15.21
C PRO A 108 -6.85 -0.34 14.75
N SER A 109 -5.88 -0.19 13.85
CA SER A 109 -5.36 1.10 13.39
C SER A 109 -6.42 1.99 12.73
N LEU A 110 -7.45 1.40 12.10
CA LEU A 110 -8.57 2.16 11.52
C LEU A 110 -9.41 2.86 12.60
N GLN A 111 -9.56 2.22 13.78
CA GLN A 111 -10.32 2.78 14.91
C GLN A 111 -9.48 3.77 15.73
N HIS A 112 -8.15 3.61 15.72
CA HIS A 112 -7.24 4.46 16.48
C HIS A 112 -6.86 5.76 15.75
N GLY A 113 -7.31 5.94 14.51
CA GLY A 113 -7.11 7.17 13.75
C GLY A 113 -7.59 8.40 14.53
N ARG A 114 -6.80 9.46 14.52
CA ARG A 114 -7.13 10.74 15.16
C ARG A 114 -6.97 11.85 14.13
N ARG A 115 -7.85 12.83 14.21
CA ARG A 115 -7.66 14.08 13.47
C ARG A 115 -6.57 14.89 14.16
N PHE A 116 -5.66 15.42 13.40
CA PHE A 116 -4.63 16.33 13.86
C PHE A 116 -4.52 17.49 12.90
N SER A 117 -4.03 18.62 13.40
CA SER A 117 -3.63 19.77 12.58
C SER A 117 -2.14 20.01 12.78
N VAL A 118 -1.48 20.35 11.70
CA VAL A 118 -0.10 20.82 11.76
C VAL A 118 -0.14 22.32 12.04
N LEU A 119 0.49 22.76 13.12
CA LEU A 119 0.63 24.20 13.38
C LEU A 119 1.57 24.78 12.32
N ASP A 120 1.11 25.85 11.68
CA ASP A 120 1.97 26.62 10.78
C ASP A 120 3.01 27.35 11.64
N THR A 121 4.27 26.92 11.53
CA THR A 121 5.40 27.54 12.21
C THR A 121 6.06 28.64 11.37
N GLN A 122 5.46 29.04 10.25
CA GLN A 122 5.92 30.16 9.45
C GLN A 122 5.78 31.47 10.26
N GLY A 123 6.82 31.81 11.02
CA GLY A 123 6.84 32.97 11.90
C GLY A 123 7.22 32.68 13.36
N ALA A 124 7.35 31.42 13.75
CA ALA A 124 7.91 31.08 15.06
C ALA A 124 9.44 31.28 15.03
N PRO A 125 10.04 31.99 16.00
CA PRO A 125 11.49 32.04 16.10
C PRO A 125 12.03 30.62 16.34
N ASP A 126 13.17 30.35 15.72
CA ASP A 126 13.89 29.07 15.60
C ASP A 126 14.11 28.39 16.97
N ARG A 127 13.08 27.73 17.48
CA ARG A 127 13.16 26.86 18.65
C ARG A 127 12.43 25.56 18.37
N LEU A 128 13.18 24.58 17.87
CA LEU A 128 12.77 23.18 17.92
C LEU A 128 12.51 22.78 19.37
N GLN A 129 11.26 22.82 19.81
CA GLN A 129 10.86 22.17 21.06
C GLN A 129 10.69 20.68 20.77
N VAL A 130 11.68 19.89 21.16
CA VAL A 130 11.53 18.44 21.26
C VAL A 130 10.59 18.16 22.44
N VAL A 131 9.32 17.88 22.13
CA VAL A 131 8.40 17.34 23.14
C VAL A 131 8.81 15.90 23.42
N ARG A 132 9.53 15.68 24.51
CA ARG A 132 9.76 14.33 25.05
C ARG A 132 8.46 13.87 25.67
N GLY A 133 7.83 12.84 25.09
CA GLY A 133 6.71 12.17 25.71
C GLY A 133 7.17 11.64 27.09
N SER A 134 6.43 11.99 28.14
CA SER A 134 6.56 11.37 29.45
C SER A 134 6.17 9.90 29.35
N ALA A 135 7.02 9.04 29.91
CA ALA A 135 6.83 7.60 30.05
C ALA A 135 5.57 7.26 30.87
#